data_3e507e10e6a13e873cfdfba4f3d420ab
#
_entry.id   3e507e10e6a13e873cfdfba4f3d420ab
#
_cell.length_a   1.000
_cell.length_b   1.000
_cell.length_c   1.000
_cell.angle_alpha   90.00
_cell.angle_beta   90.00
_cell.angle_gamma   90.00
#
_symmetry.space_group_name_H-M   'P 1'
#
loop_
_entity.id
_entity.type
_entity.pdbx_description
1 polymer ?
#
loop_
_entity_poly.entity_id
_entity_poly.type
_entity_poly.pdbx_seq_one_letter_code
_entity_poly.pdbx_strand_id
1 'polypeptide(L)'
;MKTASWIILVVVGGLTLLGSLVSVGRAYISASDRIGTASLTELSVGRPEVATAVRARRATSAAYAAGFATLFLMITLGPYRRGDVWAWWALLAGTCVVSVLTVLRVPILGIWSGAQAALIQLVVAGIGLALGAGRLGGSRPLA
;
A
#
# COMPACT_ATOMS: atom_id res chain seq x y z
N MET A 1 25.02 1.20 2.93
CA MET A 1 23.89 1.51 2.04
C MET A 1 22.97 0.32 1.82
N LYS A 2 23.46 -0.91 1.61
CA LYS A 2 22.58 -2.10 1.39
C LYS A 2 21.64 -2.40 2.57
N THR A 3 22.10 -2.18 3.81
CA THR A 3 21.29 -2.44 5.02
C THR A 3 20.17 -1.41 5.19
N ALA A 4 20.42 -0.12 4.95
CA ALA A 4 19.41 0.91 5.05
C ALA A 4 18.27 0.72 4.03
N SER A 5 18.58 0.31 2.81
CA SER A 5 17.63 0.07 1.74
C SER A 5 16.54 -0.93 2.12
N TRP A 6 16.90 -2.14 2.57
CA TRP A 6 15.89 -3.14 2.91
C TRP A 6 15.13 -2.80 4.21
N ILE A 7 15.77 -2.11 5.17
CA ILE A 7 15.09 -1.66 6.39
C ILE A 7 13.98 -0.66 6.06
N ILE A 8 14.25 0.33 5.20
CA ILE A 8 13.24 1.29 4.75
C ILE A 8 12.04 0.56 4.11
N LEU A 9 12.30 -0.41 3.24
CA LEU A 9 11.25 -1.18 2.58
C LEU A 9 10.46 -2.03 3.57
N VAL A 10 11.11 -2.65 4.56
CA VAL A 10 10.42 -3.38 5.64
C VAL A 10 9.53 -2.46 6.45
N VAL A 11 10.00 -1.25 6.78
CA VAL A 11 9.18 -0.25 7.50
C VAL A 11 7.96 0.14 6.66
N VAL A 12 8.14 0.42 5.36
CA VAL A 12 7.03 0.74 4.45
C VAL A 12 6.02 -0.40 4.39
N GLY A 13 6.49 -1.62 4.15
CA GLY A 13 5.62 -2.80 4.08
C GLY A 13 4.90 -3.08 5.41
N GLY A 14 5.62 -2.96 6.53
CA GLY A 14 5.08 -3.16 7.88
C GLY A 14 3.99 -2.14 8.23
N LEU A 15 4.24 -0.86 7.98
CA LEU A 15 3.25 0.20 8.20
C LEU A 15 2.02 0.03 7.30
N THR A 16 2.23 -0.36 6.04
CA THR A 16 1.12 -0.64 5.11
C THR A 16 0.28 -1.82 5.61
N LEU A 17 0.91 -2.90 6.06
CA LEU A 17 0.21 -4.06 6.60
C LEU A 17 -0.59 -3.69 7.85
N LEU A 18 0.04 -3.04 8.83
CA LEU A 18 -0.62 -2.61 10.06
C LEU A 18 -1.79 -1.66 9.78
N GLY A 19 -1.59 -0.66 8.93
CA GLY A 19 -2.65 0.27 8.52
C GLY A 19 -3.82 -0.44 7.84
N SER A 20 -3.54 -1.44 7.02
CA SER A 20 -4.57 -2.25 6.36
C SER A 20 -5.35 -3.10 7.35
N LEU A 21 -4.69 -3.75 8.30
CA LEU A 21 -5.35 -4.54 9.36
C LEU A 21 -6.23 -3.67 10.26
N VAL A 22 -5.74 -2.49 10.65
CA VAL A 22 -6.55 -1.51 11.39
C VAL A 22 -7.75 -1.05 10.57
N SER A 23 -7.59 -0.85 9.26
CA SER A 23 -8.70 -0.47 8.37
C SER A 23 -9.75 -1.56 8.24
N VAL A 24 -9.34 -2.84 8.15
CA VAL A 24 -10.25 -3.99 8.18
C VAL A 24 -11.02 -4.01 9.50
N GLY A 25 -10.32 -3.92 10.63
CA GLY A 25 -10.94 -3.91 11.96
C GLY A 25 -11.99 -2.79 12.09
N ARG A 26 -11.64 -1.58 11.65
CA ARG A 26 -12.59 -0.46 11.65
C ARG A 26 -13.80 -0.71 10.74
N ALA A 27 -13.63 -1.32 9.58
CA ALA A 27 -14.75 -1.62 8.68
C ALA A 27 -15.78 -2.56 9.32
N TYR A 28 -15.34 -3.47 10.19
CA TYR A 28 -16.24 -4.41 10.87
C TYR A 28 -16.82 -3.87 12.18
N ILE A 29 -16.08 -3.04 12.92
CA ILE A 29 -16.44 -2.63 14.28
C ILE A 29 -17.08 -1.24 14.33
N SER A 30 -16.64 -0.29 13.47
CA SER A 30 -17.07 1.10 13.58
C SER A 30 -18.40 1.38 12.87
N ALA A 31 -19.37 1.85 13.65
CA ALA A 31 -20.61 2.43 13.12
C ALA A 31 -20.43 3.89 12.66
N SER A 32 -19.36 4.58 13.09
CA SER A 32 -19.15 6.03 12.97
C SER A 32 -18.20 6.44 11.84
N ASP A 33 -18.14 5.69 10.74
CA ASP A 33 -17.34 6.09 9.59
C ASP A 33 -17.89 7.36 8.95
N ARG A 34 -16.99 8.29 8.61
CA ARG A 34 -17.31 9.51 7.88
C ARG A 34 -16.97 9.35 6.39
N ILE A 35 -17.88 9.83 5.54
CA ILE A 35 -17.68 9.96 4.10
C ILE A 35 -17.73 11.44 3.77
N GLY A 36 -16.58 12.06 3.57
CA GLY A 36 -16.48 13.51 3.48
C GLY A 36 -16.89 14.18 4.79
N THR A 37 -17.88 15.06 4.74
CA THR A 37 -18.42 15.78 5.91
C THR A 37 -19.56 15.04 6.62
N ALA A 38 -20.20 14.08 5.95
CA ALA A 38 -21.35 13.35 6.49
C ALA A 38 -20.93 12.06 7.20
N SER A 39 -21.65 11.67 8.27
CA SER A 39 -21.50 10.37 8.90
C SER A 39 -22.15 9.28 8.06
N LEU A 40 -21.58 8.07 8.08
CA LEU A 40 -22.19 6.93 7.38
C LEU A 40 -23.61 6.64 7.93
N THR A 41 -23.82 6.88 9.22
CA THR A 41 -25.12 6.74 9.87
C THR A 41 -26.16 7.69 9.29
N GLU A 42 -25.80 8.97 9.07
CA GLU A 42 -26.70 9.96 8.44
C GLU A 42 -27.02 9.58 6.99
N LEU A 43 -26.01 9.15 6.22
CA LEU A 43 -26.19 8.75 4.82
C LEU A 43 -27.01 7.47 4.65
N SER A 44 -27.08 6.63 5.67
CA SER A 44 -27.81 5.36 5.65
C SER A 44 -29.22 5.43 6.25
N VAL A 45 -29.69 6.63 6.67
CA VAL A 45 -31.07 6.81 7.14
C VAL A 45 -32.03 6.38 6.06
N GLY A 46 -32.91 5.39 6.39
CA GLY A 46 -33.86 4.80 5.44
C GLY A 46 -33.24 3.83 4.38
N ARG A 47 -31.93 3.64 4.38
CA ARG A 47 -31.21 2.75 3.42
C ARG A 47 -30.05 2.02 4.09
N PRO A 48 -30.31 1.05 4.97
CA PRO A 48 -29.24 0.35 5.72
C PRO A 48 -28.27 -0.42 4.82
N GLU A 49 -28.69 -0.81 3.61
CA GLU A 49 -27.86 -1.46 2.61
C GLU A 49 -26.67 -0.60 2.16
N VAL A 50 -26.80 0.74 2.17
CA VAL A 50 -25.73 1.67 1.81
C VAL A 50 -24.58 1.56 2.81
N ALA A 51 -24.85 1.54 4.10
CA ALA A 51 -23.85 1.35 5.13
C ALA A 51 -23.11 0.02 4.98
N THR A 52 -23.85 -1.05 4.71
CA THR A 52 -23.29 -2.39 4.51
C THR A 52 -22.40 -2.44 3.28
N ALA A 53 -22.84 -1.88 2.16
CA ALA A 53 -22.07 -1.84 0.92
C ALA A 53 -20.74 -1.05 1.07
N VAL A 54 -20.78 0.11 1.74
CA VAL A 54 -19.60 0.93 1.99
C VAL A 54 -18.59 0.18 2.87
N ARG A 55 -19.07 -0.45 3.95
CA ARG A 55 -18.20 -1.24 4.85
C ARG A 55 -17.59 -2.44 4.14
N ALA A 56 -18.39 -3.19 3.37
CA ALA A 56 -17.92 -4.33 2.61
C ALA A 56 -16.83 -3.91 1.61
N ARG A 57 -17.04 -2.81 0.88
CA ARG A 57 -16.05 -2.29 -0.09
C ARG A 57 -14.76 -1.84 0.61
N ARG A 58 -14.87 -1.20 1.77
CA ARG A 58 -13.71 -0.82 2.58
C ARG A 58 -12.94 -2.03 3.07
N ALA A 59 -13.63 -3.03 3.61
CA ALA A 59 -13.02 -4.27 4.08
C ALA A 59 -12.27 -4.99 2.94
N THR A 60 -12.90 -5.10 1.77
CA THR A 60 -12.28 -5.72 0.58
C THR A 60 -11.02 -4.96 0.14
N SER A 61 -11.10 -3.63 0.04
CA SER A 61 -9.93 -2.81 -0.34
C SER A 61 -8.78 -2.96 0.66
N ALA A 62 -9.09 -2.99 1.95
CA ALA A 62 -8.09 -3.16 2.99
C ALA A 62 -7.49 -4.57 3.00
N ALA A 63 -8.27 -5.61 2.67
CA ALA A 63 -7.78 -6.97 2.50
C ALA A 63 -6.79 -7.09 1.33
N TYR A 64 -7.08 -6.48 0.18
CA TYR A 64 -6.13 -6.41 -0.93
C TYR A 64 -4.85 -5.66 -0.57
N ALA A 65 -4.96 -4.54 0.17
CA ALA A 65 -3.80 -3.80 0.64
C ALA A 65 -2.95 -4.63 1.62
N ALA A 66 -3.57 -5.41 2.50
CA ALA A 66 -2.87 -6.32 3.40
C ALA A 66 -2.16 -7.45 2.63
N GLY A 67 -2.82 -8.04 1.63
CA GLY A 67 -2.23 -9.05 0.74
C GLY A 67 -1.01 -8.50 0.00
N PHE A 68 -1.14 -7.32 -0.61
CA PHE A 68 -0.02 -6.63 -1.26
C PHE A 68 1.13 -6.38 -0.28
N ALA A 69 0.86 -5.84 0.91
CA ALA A 69 1.89 -5.56 1.91
C ALA A 69 2.60 -6.82 2.39
N THR A 70 1.88 -7.93 2.53
CA THR A 70 2.45 -9.23 2.87
C THR A 70 3.42 -9.72 1.79
N LEU A 71 3.01 -9.71 0.52
CA LEU A 71 3.87 -10.07 -0.60
C LEU A 71 5.08 -9.15 -0.71
N PHE A 72 4.87 -7.85 -0.54
CA PHE A 72 5.93 -6.85 -0.51
C PHE A 72 6.98 -7.16 0.56
N LEU A 73 6.55 -7.50 1.78
CA LEU A 73 7.43 -7.90 2.88
C LEU A 73 8.16 -9.20 2.59
N MET A 74 7.47 -10.22 2.05
CA MET A 74 8.09 -11.49 1.67
C MET A 74 9.20 -11.30 0.64
N ILE A 75 8.95 -10.50 -0.40
CA ILE A 75 9.95 -10.17 -1.42
C ILE A 75 11.11 -9.37 -0.80
N THR A 76 10.82 -8.42 0.07
CA THR A 76 11.85 -7.58 0.71
C THR A 76 12.75 -8.38 1.65
N LEU A 77 12.17 -9.23 2.50
CA LEU A 77 12.89 -10.02 3.49
C LEU A 77 13.60 -11.24 2.89
N GLY A 78 13.09 -11.76 1.80
CA GLY A 78 13.65 -12.92 1.09
C GLY A 78 14.60 -12.50 -0.03
N PRO A 79 14.14 -12.52 -1.29
CA PRO A 79 15.00 -12.36 -2.47
C PRO A 79 15.65 -10.98 -2.55
N TYR A 80 14.95 -9.89 -2.19
CA TYR A 80 15.56 -8.56 -2.21
C TYR A 80 16.74 -8.43 -1.24
N ARG A 81 16.63 -8.98 -0.03
CA ARG A 81 17.73 -8.99 0.95
C ARG A 81 18.91 -9.82 0.47
N ARG A 82 18.69 -10.90 -0.29
CA ARG A 82 19.74 -11.71 -0.91
C ARG A 82 20.43 -11.03 -2.07
N GLY A 83 19.84 -10.00 -2.64
CA GLY A 83 20.42 -9.21 -3.73
C GLY A 83 19.86 -9.55 -5.11
N ASP A 84 18.75 -10.28 -5.19
CA ASP A 84 18.15 -10.68 -6.45
C ASP A 84 17.60 -9.46 -7.20
N VAL A 85 18.04 -9.27 -8.43
CA VAL A 85 17.69 -8.11 -9.27
C VAL A 85 16.19 -8.09 -9.61
N TRP A 86 15.59 -9.25 -9.86
CA TRP A 86 14.17 -9.34 -10.17
C TRP A 86 13.28 -8.81 -9.02
N ALA A 87 13.71 -9.02 -7.77
CA ALA A 87 12.99 -8.55 -6.60
C ALA A 87 12.95 -7.01 -6.53
N TRP A 88 14.02 -6.35 -6.98
CA TRP A 88 14.06 -4.88 -7.09
C TRP A 88 13.00 -4.39 -8.08
N TRP A 89 12.94 -5.01 -9.27
CA TRP A 89 11.94 -4.65 -10.29
C TRP A 89 10.50 -4.97 -9.85
N ALA A 90 10.29 -6.11 -9.17
CA ALA A 90 8.98 -6.49 -8.67
C ALA A 90 8.44 -5.48 -7.63
N LEU A 91 9.31 -5.06 -6.68
CA LEU A 91 8.94 -4.05 -5.68
C LEU A 91 8.67 -2.70 -6.32
N LEU A 92 9.48 -2.28 -7.29
CA LEU A 92 9.27 -1.03 -8.03
C LEU A 92 7.94 -1.07 -8.79
N ALA A 93 7.73 -2.09 -9.61
CA ALA A 93 6.53 -2.22 -10.41
C ALA A 93 5.25 -2.26 -9.55
N GLY A 94 5.24 -3.09 -8.50
CA GLY A 94 4.11 -3.18 -7.59
C GLY A 94 3.79 -1.85 -6.89
N THR A 95 4.83 -1.15 -6.42
CA THR A 95 4.66 0.17 -5.78
C THR A 95 4.14 1.20 -6.77
N CYS A 96 4.69 1.24 -7.99
CA CYS A 96 4.24 2.17 -9.04
C CYS A 96 2.77 1.92 -9.41
N VAL A 97 2.38 0.66 -9.64
CA VAL A 97 0.99 0.32 -10.01
C VAL A 97 0.02 0.77 -8.92
N VAL A 98 0.27 0.40 -7.66
CA VAL A 98 -0.60 0.78 -6.54
C VAL A 98 -0.68 2.31 -6.41
N SER A 99 0.45 3.00 -6.51
CA SER A 99 0.49 4.46 -6.36
C SER A 99 -0.21 5.18 -7.51
N VAL A 100 0.04 4.78 -8.76
CA VAL A 100 -0.60 5.36 -9.94
C VAL A 100 -2.12 5.20 -9.86
N LEU A 101 -2.61 3.98 -9.60
CA LEU A 101 -4.05 3.72 -9.50
C LEU A 101 -4.70 4.48 -8.34
N THR A 102 -3.98 4.67 -7.23
CA THR A 102 -4.50 5.44 -6.09
C THR A 102 -4.52 6.93 -6.38
N VAL A 103 -3.48 7.48 -7.01
CA VAL A 103 -3.38 8.91 -7.34
C VAL A 103 -4.35 9.28 -8.47
N LEU A 104 -4.63 8.38 -9.40
CA LEU A 104 -5.58 8.58 -10.50
C LEU A 104 -7.00 8.91 -10.00
N ARG A 105 -7.33 8.57 -8.75
CA ARG A 105 -8.61 8.97 -8.11
C ARG A 105 -8.75 10.48 -7.97
N VAL A 106 -7.65 11.21 -7.85
CA VAL A 106 -7.68 12.67 -7.65
C VAL A 106 -8.29 13.39 -8.85
N PRO A 107 -7.77 13.24 -10.09
CA PRO A 107 -8.35 13.92 -11.25
C PRO A 107 -9.72 13.37 -11.66
N ILE A 108 -10.03 12.09 -11.37
CA ILE A 108 -11.28 11.46 -11.78
C ILE A 108 -12.42 11.74 -10.80
N LEU A 109 -12.15 11.66 -9.51
CA LEU A 109 -13.18 11.72 -8.46
C LEU A 109 -13.07 12.98 -7.58
N GLY A 110 -12.05 13.81 -7.74
CA GLY A 110 -11.80 14.98 -6.89
C GLY A 110 -11.46 14.65 -5.44
N ILE A 111 -11.12 13.39 -5.13
CA ILE A 111 -10.93 12.91 -3.75
C ILE A 111 -9.44 12.75 -3.44
N TRP A 112 -8.93 13.57 -2.55
CA TRP A 112 -7.54 13.51 -2.07
C TRP A 112 -7.31 12.47 -0.97
N SER A 113 -8.36 12.01 -0.33
CA SER A 113 -8.27 11.02 0.76
C SER A 113 -7.57 9.75 0.27
N GLY A 114 -6.47 9.37 0.92
CA GLY A 114 -5.64 8.22 0.58
C GLY A 114 -4.56 8.48 -0.50
N ALA A 115 -4.71 9.48 -1.37
CA ALA A 115 -3.70 9.80 -2.38
C ALA A 115 -2.39 10.32 -1.75
N GLN A 116 -2.49 11.12 -0.69
CA GLN A 116 -1.32 11.62 0.05
C GLN A 116 -0.51 10.45 0.64
N ALA A 117 -1.18 9.48 1.27
CA ALA A 117 -0.50 8.32 1.83
C ALA A 117 0.20 7.48 0.74
N ALA A 118 -0.44 7.32 -0.43
CA ALA A 118 0.15 6.61 -1.56
C ALA A 118 1.38 7.34 -2.12
N LEU A 119 1.34 8.67 -2.21
CA LEU A 119 2.50 9.47 -2.64
C LEU A 119 3.66 9.38 -1.65
N ILE A 120 3.39 9.49 -0.35
CA ILE A 120 4.40 9.32 0.69
C ILE A 120 5.02 7.92 0.60
N GLN A 121 4.19 6.89 0.46
CA GLN A 121 4.64 5.51 0.30
C GLN A 121 5.53 5.33 -0.94
N LEU A 122 5.13 5.91 -2.08
CA LEU A 122 5.90 5.86 -3.32
C LEU A 122 7.28 6.53 -3.16
N VAL A 123 7.32 7.72 -2.55
CA VAL A 123 8.57 8.45 -2.32
C VAL A 123 9.49 7.67 -1.39
N VAL A 124 9.00 7.18 -0.26
CA VAL A 124 9.81 6.46 0.72
C VAL A 124 10.28 5.11 0.16
N ALA A 125 9.40 4.36 -0.51
CA ALA A 125 9.79 3.13 -1.19
C ALA A 125 10.79 3.40 -2.33
N GLY A 126 10.60 4.46 -3.10
CA GLY A 126 11.52 4.91 -4.14
C GLY A 126 12.91 5.23 -3.60
N ILE A 127 13.01 5.93 -2.48
CA ILE A 127 14.28 6.18 -1.78
C ILE A 127 14.93 4.84 -1.35
N GLY A 128 14.15 3.94 -0.75
CA GLY A 128 14.63 2.62 -0.36
C GLY A 128 15.18 1.83 -1.54
N LEU A 129 14.48 1.83 -2.67
CA LEU A 129 14.92 1.15 -3.90
C LEU A 129 16.13 1.84 -4.55
N ALA A 130 16.19 3.17 -4.57
CA ALA A 130 17.34 3.93 -5.09
C ALA A 130 18.63 3.63 -4.31
N LEU A 131 18.55 3.55 -2.98
CA LEU A 131 19.68 3.13 -2.15
C LEU A 131 20.13 1.68 -2.42
N GLY A 132 19.24 0.86 -2.97
CA GLY A 132 19.51 -0.51 -3.40
C GLY A 132 19.93 -0.66 -4.86
N ALA A 133 19.87 0.40 -5.67
CA ALA A 133 20.10 0.34 -7.13
C ALA A 133 21.51 -0.11 -7.54
N GLY A 134 22.50 0.04 -6.68
CA GLY A 134 23.86 -0.50 -6.91
C GLY A 134 23.91 -2.03 -7.13
N ARG A 135 22.80 -2.74 -6.91
CA ARG A 135 22.67 -4.16 -7.21
C ARG A 135 22.44 -4.43 -8.70
N LEU A 136 21.91 -3.43 -9.43
CA LEU A 136 21.62 -3.54 -10.86
C LEU A 136 22.90 -3.57 -11.71
N GLY A 137 24.01 -2.98 -11.20
CA GLY A 137 25.31 -2.96 -11.87
C GLY A 137 26.19 -4.19 -11.59
N GLY A 138 25.76 -5.09 -10.71
CA GLY A 138 26.51 -6.27 -10.30
C GLY A 138 26.06 -7.56 -10.98
N SER A 139 25.70 -7.53 -12.28
CA SER A 139 25.49 -8.74 -13.05
C SER A 139 26.77 -9.55 -13.09
N ARG A 140 26.88 -10.59 -12.22
CA ARG A 140 27.87 -11.64 -12.42
C ARG A 140 27.60 -12.26 -13.78
N PRO A 141 28.62 -12.40 -14.66
CA PRO A 141 28.50 -13.22 -15.83
C PRO A 141 28.11 -14.64 -15.37
N LEU A 142 27.09 -15.18 -15.99
CA LEU A 142 26.77 -16.61 -15.87
C LEU A 142 27.99 -17.36 -16.41
N ALA A 143 28.74 -17.99 -15.53
CA ALA A 143 29.75 -18.96 -15.89
C ALA A 143 29.09 -20.33 -16.07
#